data_2d74f004ab70706c9790ea0f68d1129d
#
_entry.id   2d74f004ab70706c9790ea0f68d1129d
#
_cell.length_a   1.000
_cell.length_b   1.000
_cell.length_c   1.000
_cell.angle_alpha   90.00
_cell.angle_beta   90.00
_cell.angle_gamma   90.00
#
_symmetry.space_group_name_H-M   'P 1'
#
loop_
_entity.id
_entity.type
_entity.pdbx_description
1 polymer ?
#
loop_
_entity_poly.entity_id
_entity_poly.type
_entity_poly.pdbx_seq_one_letter_code
_entity_poly.pdbx_strand_id
1 'polypeptide(L)'
;MRDVTWALFASRKALNAITINYKNGFVQAFHRDHRSNNTFYIYSDLVNYSISASGSNDSYQGLNDQSIHGNISATWYREPLDPLTGVKIGKATPIPPDDLIHIAGLPQVPDGVASWHVAVSKSIDSPVLSAALPVWDPSNKSIVAVVGVTTALYSVGQLMKELVETHSGHIYLTSQEGNLLATSSSTPLLTNSTMGPNLTMAINSEDPVIQMGARWLQRAFGNNFPPNHEVHEENINLGGDQYYIDSFFLKLKRLPMVSLDQNFASFVLLKF
;
A
#
# COMPACT_ATOMS: atom_id res chain seq x y z
N MET A 1 -9.98 21.13 -11.04
CA MET A 1 -9.62 20.04 -10.10
C MET A 1 -8.21 19.50 -10.35
N ARG A 2 -7.80 19.26 -11.60
CA ARG A 2 -6.43 18.76 -11.94
C ARG A 2 -5.31 19.58 -11.29
N ASP A 3 -5.34 20.91 -11.37
CA ASP A 3 -4.27 21.78 -10.84
C ASP A 3 -4.17 21.74 -9.32
N VAL A 4 -5.31 21.65 -8.63
CA VAL A 4 -5.31 21.51 -7.16
C VAL A 4 -4.73 20.17 -6.73
N THR A 5 -5.12 19.09 -7.42
CA THR A 5 -4.57 17.74 -7.13
C THR A 5 -3.08 17.68 -7.44
N TRP A 6 -2.64 18.32 -8.53
CA TRP A 6 -1.22 18.47 -8.85
C TRP A 6 -0.47 19.21 -7.74
N ALA A 7 -0.97 20.36 -7.30
CA ALA A 7 -0.31 21.16 -6.27
C ALA A 7 -0.14 20.38 -4.96
N LEU A 8 -1.17 19.62 -4.54
CA LEU A 8 -1.11 18.75 -3.38
C LEU A 8 -0.07 17.63 -3.55
N PHE A 9 -0.06 16.97 -4.70
CA PHE A 9 0.89 15.91 -5.03
C PHE A 9 2.33 16.43 -5.09
N ALA A 10 2.57 17.53 -5.79
CA ALA A 10 3.90 18.12 -5.97
C ALA A 10 4.49 18.63 -4.66
N SER A 11 3.64 19.13 -3.74
CA SER A 11 4.07 19.62 -2.42
C SER A 11 4.53 18.51 -1.47
N ARG A 12 4.21 17.24 -1.76
CA ARG A 12 4.47 16.08 -0.88
C ARG A 12 5.32 15.04 -1.59
N LYS A 13 6.64 15.16 -1.49
CA LYS A 13 7.59 14.26 -2.17
C LYS A 13 7.47 12.78 -1.72
N ALA A 14 7.00 12.54 -0.50
CA ALA A 14 6.80 11.19 0.01
C ALA A 14 5.61 10.46 -0.62
N LEU A 15 4.72 11.17 -1.32
CA LEU A 15 3.59 10.55 -1.99
C LEU A 15 4.01 9.93 -3.32
N ASN A 16 3.63 8.67 -3.51
CA ASN A 16 3.77 7.98 -4.80
C ASN A 16 2.58 8.24 -5.70
N ALA A 17 1.38 8.35 -5.14
CA ALA A 17 0.20 8.67 -5.92
C ALA A 17 -0.86 9.46 -5.15
N ILE A 18 -1.59 10.28 -5.88
CA ILE A 18 -2.93 10.77 -5.51
C ILE A 18 -3.87 10.32 -6.62
N THR A 19 -4.90 9.57 -6.26
CA THR A 19 -5.88 9.03 -7.19
C THR A 19 -7.27 9.55 -6.88
N ILE A 20 -8.09 9.74 -7.90
CA ILE A 20 -9.52 10.03 -7.74
C ILE A 20 -10.25 9.03 -8.61
N ASN A 21 -11.03 8.17 -7.95
CA ASN A 21 -11.89 7.20 -8.60
C ASN A 21 -13.34 7.67 -8.46
N TYR A 22 -13.93 8.09 -9.56
CA TYR A 22 -15.31 8.59 -9.58
C TYR A 22 -16.31 7.44 -9.63
N LYS A 23 -17.50 7.65 -9.08
CA LYS A 23 -18.58 6.67 -9.07
C LYS A 23 -18.95 6.14 -10.47
N ASN A 24 -18.76 6.95 -11.51
CA ASN A 24 -19.02 6.57 -12.90
C ASN A 24 -17.90 5.72 -13.52
N GLY A 25 -16.87 5.33 -12.75
CA GLY A 25 -15.75 4.54 -13.21
C GLY A 25 -14.61 5.36 -13.85
N PHE A 26 -14.76 6.68 -14.01
CA PHE A 26 -13.65 7.52 -14.44
C PHE A 26 -12.60 7.58 -13.34
N VAL A 27 -11.35 7.42 -13.73
CA VAL A 27 -10.21 7.52 -12.81
C VAL A 27 -9.23 8.54 -13.34
N GLN A 28 -8.69 9.32 -12.42
CA GLN A 28 -7.54 10.19 -12.68
C GLN A 28 -6.54 10.09 -11.52
N ALA A 29 -5.26 10.14 -11.84
CA ALA A 29 -4.20 10.05 -10.85
C ALA A 29 -2.97 10.85 -11.25
N PHE A 30 -2.26 11.36 -10.27
CA PHE A 30 -0.85 11.70 -10.38
C PHE A 30 -0.04 10.61 -9.72
N HIS A 31 0.95 10.11 -10.41
CA HIS A 31 1.80 9.02 -9.97
C HIS A 31 3.27 9.36 -10.16
N ARG A 32 4.08 9.04 -9.14
CA ARG A 32 5.54 9.12 -9.18
C ARG A 32 6.10 7.72 -9.08
N ASP A 33 6.88 7.33 -10.07
CA ASP A 33 7.65 6.10 -10.01
C ASP A 33 8.82 6.31 -9.05
N HIS A 34 8.86 5.52 -7.98
CA HIS A 34 9.88 5.62 -6.95
C HIS A 34 11.29 5.21 -7.43
N ARG A 35 11.42 4.43 -8.51
CA ARG A 35 12.71 3.99 -9.06
C ARG A 35 13.33 5.04 -9.99
N SER A 36 12.53 5.55 -10.91
CA SER A 36 13.00 6.51 -11.93
C SER A 36 12.76 7.96 -11.56
N ASN A 37 11.96 8.21 -10.51
CA ASN A 37 11.45 9.53 -10.13
C ASN A 37 10.62 10.22 -11.23
N ASN A 38 10.26 9.47 -12.27
CA ASN A 38 9.40 9.98 -13.33
C ASN A 38 7.99 10.23 -12.80
N THR A 39 7.37 11.27 -13.30
CA THR A 39 6.02 11.67 -12.88
C THR A 39 5.07 11.54 -14.05
N PHE A 40 3.89 11.01 -13.77
CA PHE A 40 2.87 10.72 -14.77
C PHE A 40 1.49 11.24 -14.32
N TYR A 41 0.70 11.69 -15.28
CA TYR A 41 -0.74 11.79 -15.15
C TYR A 41 -1.35 10.54 -15.76
N ILE A 42 -2.21 9.87 -14.98
CA ILE A 42 -2.89 8.63 -15.36
C ILE A 42 -4.38 8.88 -15.38
N TYR A 43 -5.05 8.39 -16.41
CA TYR A 43 -6.49 8.50 -16.52
C TYR A 43 -7.09 7.32 -17.29
N SER A 44 -8.37 7.03 -17.03
CA SER A 44 -9.13 6.03 -17.78
C SER A 44 -9.95 6.69 -18.89
N ASP A 45 -10.09 5.99 -20.02
CA ASP A 45 -11.02 6.39 -21.07
C ASP A 45 -12.39 5.75 -20.83
N LEU A 46 -13.42 6.59 -20.77
CA LEU A 46 -14.81 6.15 -20.55
C LEU A 46 -15.58 5.89 -21.85
N VAL A 47 -14.98 6.12 -23.02
CA VAL A 47 -15.68 6.05 -24.33
C VAL A 47 -16.32 4.67 -24.58
N ASN A 48 -15.83 3.63 -23.90
CA ASN A 48 -16.33 2.27 -24.01
C ASN A 48 -17.05 1.75 -22.76
N TYR A 49 -17.45 2.65 -21.84
CA TYR A 49 -18.17 2.28 -20.63
C TYR A 49 -19.64 2.03 -20.96
N SER A 50 -19.98 0.85 -21.50
CA SER A 50 -21.36 0.42 -21.61
C SER A 50 -21.76 -0.21 -20.27
N ILE A 51 -22.55 0.50 -19.48
CA ILE A 51 -23.29 -0.09 -18.36
C ILE A 51 -24.30 -1.04 -19.00
N SER A 52 -24.01 -2.32 -18.99
CA SER A 52 -25.03 -3.35 -19.23
C SER A 52 -26.00 -3.27 -18.07
N ALA A 53 -27.11 -2.58 -18.27
CA ALA A 53 -28.23 -2.52 -17.33
C ALA A 53 -28.97 -3.85 -17.31
N SER A 54 -28.29 -4.93 -16.91
CA SER A 54 -28.97 -6.19 -16.56
C SER A 54 -28.97 -6.30 -15.04
N GLY A 55 -30.12 -5.97 -14.51
CA GLY A 55 -30.57 -6.02 -13.13
C GLY A 55 -29.93 -7.05 -12.21
N SER A 56 -28.91 -6.65 -11.50
CA SER A 56 -28.58 -7.19 -10.19
C SER A 56 -27.96 -6.07 -9.37
N ASN A 57 -28.57 -5.83 -8.22
CA ASN A 57 -28.19 -4.81 -7.23
C ASN A 57 -26.90 -5.17 -6.48
N ASP A 58 -25.87 -5.69 -7.13
CA ASP A 58 -24.69 -6.14 -6.41
C ASP A 58 -23.42 -5.48 -6.95
N SER A 59 -22.89 -4.68 -6.03
CA SER A 59 -21.47 -4.44 -5.80
C SER A 59 -20.66 -3.87 -6.97
N TYR A 60 -20.42 -2.57 -6.86
CA TYR A 60 -19.24 -1.92 -7.44
C TYR A 60 -17.97 -2.48 -6.78
N GLN A 61 -17.48 -3.59 -7.27
CA GLN A 61 -16.15 -4.07 -6.93
C GLN A 61 -15.12 -3.19 -7.63
N GLY A 62 -14.10 -2.76 -6.89
CA GLY A 62 -13.04 -1.91 -7.41
C GLY A 62 -12.28 -2.59 -8.55
N LEU A 63 -11.76 -1.79 -9.47
CA LEU A 63 -11.06 -2.21 -10.71
C LEU A 63 -9.84 -3.13 -10.49
N ASN A 64 -9.50 -3.45 -9.25
CA ASN A 64 -8.40 -4.36 -8.91
C ASN A 64 -8.85 -5.80 -8.60
N ASP A 65 -10.16 -6.08 -8.66
CA ASP A 65 -10.62 -7.44 -8.48
C ASP A 65 -10.73 -8.11 -9.86
N GLN A 66 -9.84 -9.07 -10.11
CA GLN A 66 -9.84 -9.89 -11.35
C GLN A 66 -11.09 -10.78 -11.49
N SER A 67 -12.03 -10.69 -10.57
CA SER A 67 -13.30 -11.43 -10.60
C SER A 67 -14.43 -10.71 -11.35
N ILE A 68 -14.23 -9.50 -11.88
CA ILE A 68 -15.24 -8.81 -12.68
C ILE A 68 -15.30 -9.44 -14.08
N HIS A 69 -16.05 -10.51 -14.20
CA HIS A 69 -16.52 -11.05 -15.47
C HIS A 69 -17.63 -10.20 -16.08
N GLY A 70 -17.33 -8.94 -16.33
CA GLY A 70 -18.21 -8.06 -17.08
C GLY A 70 -17.33 -7.24 -18.02
N ASN A 71 -17.69 -7.15 -19.31
CA ASN A 71 -17.00 -6.44 -20.38
C ASN A 71 -16.79 -4.93 -20.12
N ILE A 72 -16.04 -4.57 -19.07
CA ILE A 72 -15.62 -3.20 -18.82
C ILE A 72 -14.16 -3.10 -19.25
N SER A 73 -13.91 -2.91 -20.53
CA SER A 73 -12.57 -2.61 -21.04
C SER A 73 -12.33 -1.11 -21.05
N ALA A 74 -12.11 -0.52 -19.88
CA ALA A 74 -11.58 0.83 -19.83
C ALA A 74 -10.10 0.79 -20.24
N THR A 75 -9.73 1.53 -21.28
CA THR A 75 -8.33 1.73 -21.61
C THR A 75 -7.76 2.81 -20.71
N TRP A 76 -6.61 2.50 -20.12
CA TRP A 76 -5.90 3.43 -19.25
C TRP A 76 -4.72 4.02 -19.98
N TYR A 77 -4.46 5.29 -19.71
CA TYR A 77 -3.39 6.05 -20.32
C TYR A 77 -2.50 6.67 -19.27
N ARG A 78 -1.21 6.74 -19.57
CA ARG A 78 -0.26 7.55 -18.82
C ARG A 78 0.36 8.62 -19.73
N GLU A 79 0.43 9.84 -19.20
CA GLU A 79 1.10 10.98 -19.82
C GLU A 79 2.30 11.37 -18.98
N PRO A 80 3.53 11.39 -19.53
CA PRO A 80 4.69 11.85 -18.80
C PRO A 80 4.59 13.36 -18.52
N LEU A 81 4.92 13.73 -17.29
CA LEU A 81 4.90 15.11 -16.82
C LEU A 81 6.29 15.56 -16.40
N ASP A 82 6.56 16.83 -16.57
CA ASP A 82 7.67 17.49 -15.91
C ASP A 82 7.44 17.46 -14.38
N PRO A 83 8.38 16.90 -13.58
CA PRO A 83 8.17 16.69 -12.15
C PRO A 83 8.11 17.98 -11.32
N LEU A 84 8.55 19.11 -11.86
CA LEU A 84 8.54 20.40 -11.17
C LEU A 84 7.28 21.19 -11.50
N THR A 85 6.89 21.23 -12.77
CA THR A 85 5.81 22.09 -13.25
C THR A 85 4.49 21.36 -13.45
N GLY A 86 4.50 20.03 -13.60
CA GLY A 86 3.31 19.23 -13.93
C GLY A 86 2.87 19.39 -15.38
N VAL A 87 3.66 20.06 -16.19
CA VAL A 87 3.37 20.24 -17.62
C VAL A 87 3.65 18.93 -18.37
N LYS A 88 2.78 18.58 -19.29
CA LYS A 88 2.93 17.42 -20.17
C LYS A 88 4.18 17.56 -21.05
N ILE A 89 5.06 16.56 -20.99
CA ILE A 89 6.32 16.54 -21.76
C ILE A 89 6.35 15.46 -22.85
N GLY A 90 5.29 14.67 -23.00
CA GLY A 90 5.25 13.60 -23.99
C GLY A 90 3.84 13.20 -24.40
N LYS A 91 3.73 12.19 -25.26
CA LYS A 91 2.44 11.65 -25.71
C LYS A 91 1.88 10.71 -24.65
N ALA A 92 0.56 10.66 -24.54
CA ALA A 92 -0.14 9.65 -23.78
C ALA A 92 0.12 8.25 -24.39
N THR A 93 0.42 7.29 -23.52
CA THR A 93 0.59 5.89 -23.92
C THR A 93 -0.40 5.02 -23.17
N PRO A 94 -1.03 4.02 -23.80
CA PRO A 94 -1.87 3.08 -23.10
C PRO A 94 -1.06 2.30 -22.08
N ILE A 95 -1.68 2.01 -20.93
CA ILE A 95 -1.07 1.21 -19.87
C ILE A 95 -1.57 -0.23 -20.02
N PRO A 96 -0.67 -1.21 -20.12
CA PRO A 96 -1.07 -2.61 -20.08
C PRO A 96 -1.83 -2.94 -18.78
N PRO A 97 -2.84 -3.84 -18.79
CA PRO A 97 -3.60 -4.19 -17.60
C PRO A 97 -2.72 -4.66 -16.42
N ASP A 98 -1.58 -5.26 -16.72
CA ASP A 98 -0.63 -5.76 -15.71
C ASP A 98 0.23 -4.64 -15.06
N ASP A 99 0.28 -3.45 -15.65
CA ASP A 99 1.07 -2.32 -15.17
C ASP A 99 0.24 -1.27 -14.43
N LEU A 100 -1.02 -1.55 -14.14
CA LEU A 100 -1.90 -0.61 -13.44
C LEU A 100 -1.39 -0.31 -12.04
N ILE A 101 -1.40 0.99 -11.68
CA ILE A 101 -1.13 1.43 -10.31
C ILE A 101 -2.31 1.05 -9.39
N HIS A 102 -2.02 0.94 -8.08
CA HIS A 102 -3.08 0.78 -7.10
C HIS A 102 -3.98 2.01 -7.04
N ILE A 103 -5.29 1.81 -7.14
CA ILE A 103 -6.30 2.86 -7.08
C ILE A 103 -7.34 2.49 -6.02
N ALA A 104 -7.47 3.35 -5.02
CA ALA A 104 -8.52 3.20 -4.03
C ALA A 104 -9.90 3.45 -4.65
N GLY A 105 -10.83 2.54 -4.43
CA GLY A 105 -12.20 2.59 -4.90
C GLY A 105 -13.22 2.47 -3.78
N LEU A 106 -14.50 2.28 -4.13
CA LEU A 106 -15.57 2.10 -3.16
C LEU A 106 -15.36 0.94 -2.16
N PRO A 107 -14.76 -0.21 -2.54
CA PRO A 107 -14.49 -1.29 -1.59
C PRO A 107 -13.56 -0.91 -0.44
N GLN A 108 -12.70 0.09 -0.65
CA GLN A 108 -11.77 0.57 0.37
C GLN A 108 -12.38 1.61 1.32
N VAL A 109 -13.63 2.00 1.13
CA VAL A 109 -14.37 2.90 2.01
C VAL A 109 -15.67 2.25 2.47
N PRO A 110 -15.60 1.12 3.21
CA PRO A 110 -16.77 0.42 3.68
C PRO A 110 -17.64 1.39 4.51
N ASP A 111 -18.94 1.32 4.33
CA ASP A 111 -19.91 2.18 5.01
C ASP A 111 -19.65 3.69 4.82
N GLY A 112 -18.89 4.07 3.78
CA GLY A 112 -18.54 5.46 3.50
C GLY A 112 -17.53 6.05 4.46
N VAL A 113 -16.78 5.24 5.16
CA VAL A 113 -15.77 5.67 6.13
C VAL A 113 -14.39 5.64 5.50
N ALA A 114 -13.60 6.68 5.76
CA ALA A 114 -12.22 6.72 5.34
C ALA A 114 -11.41 5.59 6.00
N SER A 115 -10.53 4.95 5.24
CA SER A 115 -9.75 3.80 5.70
C SER A 115 -8.27 3.90 5.29
N TRP A 116 -7.44 3.14 6.01
CA TRP A 116 -6.09 2.80 5.59
C TRP A 116 -6.07 1.35 5.12
N HIS A 117 -5.30 1.05 4.08
CA HIS A 117 -5.09 -0.32 3.63
C HIS A 117 -3.70 -0.48 3.02
N VAL A 118 -3.19 -1.70 3.09
CA VAL A 118 -1.96 -2.08 2.42
C VAL A 118 -2.33 -2.73 1.09
N ALA A 119 -1.66 -2.33 0.04
CA ALA A 119 -1.82 -2.91 -1.28
C ALA A 119 -0.48 -3.35 -1.85
N VAL A 120 -0.52 -4.29 -2.77
CA VAL A 120 0.61 -4.75 -3.58
C VAL A 120 0.31 -4.51 -5.04
N SER A 121 1.34 -4.23 -5.82
CA SER A 121 1.21 -4.02 -7.26
C SER A 121 2.31 -4.78 -7.98
N LYS A 122 2.00 -5.35 -9.15
CA LYS A 122 2.99 -6.04 -9.99
C LYS A 122 4.11 -5.12 -10.47
N SER A 123 3.84 -3.83 -10.56
CA SER A 123 4.81 -2.82 -11.02
C SER A 123 5.70 -2.26 -9.90
N ILE A 124 5.43 -2.62 -8.64
CA ILE A 124 6.15 -2.10 -7.47
C ILE A 124 6.63 -3.27 -6.62
N ASP A 125 7.94 -3.37 -6.38
CA ASP A 125 8.55 -4.44 -5.56
C ASP A 125 8.40 -4.19 -4.05
N SER A 126 7.59 -3.22 -3.67
CA SER A 126 7.36 -2.83 -2.28
C SER A 126 5.87 -2.69 -2.02
N PRO A 127 5.39 -3.10 -0.85
CA PRO A 127 4.03 -2.79 -0.44
C PRO A 127 3.80 -1.27 -0.43
N VAL A 128 2.57 -0.88 -0.72
CA VAL A 128 2.14 0.52 -0.62
C VAL A 128 1.10 0.66 0.48
N LEU A 129 1.21 1.73 1.24
CA LEU A 129 0.20 2.15 2.20
C LEU A 129 -0.70 3.18 1.53
N SER A 130 -1.99 2.93 1.53
CA SER A 130 -2.98 3.79 0.90
C SER A 130 -4.05 4.23 1.89
N ALA A 131 -4.35 5.52 1.91
CA ALA A 131 -5.53 6.07 2.55
C ALA A 131 -6.62 6.25 1.50
N ALA A 132 -7.81 5.75 1.77
CA ALA A 132 -9.01 5.94 0.95
C ALA A 132 -9.98 6.89 1.66
N LEU A 133 -10.37 7.95 0.97
CA LEU A 133 -11.22 9.02 1.49
C LEU A 133 -12.45 9.16 0.61
N PRO A 134 -13.66 8.94 1.13
CA PRO A 134 -14.89 9.14 0.38
C PRO A 134 -15.17 10.63 0.16
N VAL A 135 -15.63 10.97 -1.03
CA VAL A 135 -16.16 12.30 -1.37
C VAL A 135 -17.65 12.20 -1.50
N TRP A 136 -18.36 12.96 -0.69
CA TRP A 136 -19.81 12.94 -0.62
C TRP A 136 -20.45 14.06 -1.45
N ASP A 137 -21.56 13.73 -2.08
CA ASP A 137 -22.46 14.73 -2.62
C ASP A 137 -23.24 15.38 -1.47
N PRO A 138 -23.11 16.69 -1.24
CA PRO A 138 -23.80 17.36 -0.13
C PRO A 138 -25.32 17.34 -0.28
N SER A 139 -25.85 17.16 -1.49
CA SER A 139 -27.30 17.21 -1.76
C SER A 139 -28.03 15.91 -1.44
N ASN A 140 -27.42 14.76 -1.75
CA ASN A 140 -28.09 13.44 -1.64
C ASN A 140 -27.38 12.46 -0.72
N LYS A 141 -26.30 12.88 -0.07
CA LYS A 141 -25.48 12.05 0.83
C LYS A 141 -24.97 10.75 0.18
N SER A 142 -24.75 10.75 -1.14
CA SER A 142 -24.13 9.61 -1.84
C SER A 142 -22.65 9.87 -2.06
N ILE A 143 -21.84 8.78 -2.11
CA ILE A 143 -20.44 8.88 -2.48
C ILE A 143 -20.34 9.12 -3.98
N VAL A 144 -19.66 10.19 -4.38
CA VAL A 144 -19.45 10.56 -5.79
C VAL A 144 -18.06 10.20 -6.30
N ALA A 145 -17.10 10.07 -5.40
CA ALA A 145 -15.75 9.65 -5.69
C ALA A 145 -15.05 9.11 -4.45
N VAL A 146 -13.94 8.41 -4.67
CA VAL A 146 -12.98 8.04 -3.63
C VAL A 146 -11.64 8.67 -3.98
N VAL A 147 -11.06 9.42 -3.06
CA VAL A 147 -9.70 9.95 -3.18
C VAL A 147 -8.75 8.98 -2.49
N GLY A 148 -7.80 8.45 -3.25
CA GLY A 148 -6.70 7.62 -2.73
C GLY A 148 -5.42 8.44 -2.59
N VAL A 149 -4.74 8.27 -1.47
CA VAL A 149 -3.40 8.84 -1.25
C VAL A 149 -2.46 7.70 -0.90
N THR A 150 -1.45 7.47 -1.72
CA THR A 150 -0.61 6.28 -1.65
C THR A 150 0.86 6.66 -1.44
N THR A 151 1.52 5.95 -0.53
CA THR A 151 2.97 6.02 -0.32
C THR A 151 3.58 4.62 -0.35
N ALA A 152 4.74 4.46 -0.99
CA ALA A 152 5.48 3.20 -0.93
C ALA A 152 6.19 3.07 0.42
N LEU A 153 6.16 1.87 0.99
CA LEU A 153 6.84 1.57 2.24
C LEU A 153 8.36 1.35 2.06
N TYR A 154 8.83 1.44 0.83
CA TYR A 154 10.26 1.38 0.50
C TYR A 154 11.09 2.41 1.30
N SER A 155 10.61 3.64 1.43
CA SER A 155 11.32 4.69 2.19
C SER A 155 11.43 4.36 3.69
N VAL A 156 10.45 3.63 4.23
CA VAL A 156 10.49 3.14 5.62
C VAL A 156 11.59 2.08 5.77
N GLY A 157 11.70 1.14 4.82
CA GLY A 157 12.78 0.15 4.80
C GLY A 157 14.17 0.79 4.69
N GLN A 158 14.32 1.84 3.88
CA GLN A 158 15.57 2.59 3.79
C GLN A 158 15.94 3.26 5.11
N LEU A 159 14.98 3.93 5.76
CA LEU A 159 15.19 4.50 7.09
C LEU A 159 15.60 3.43 8.11
N MET A 160 14.92 2.27 8.12
CA MET A 160 15.28 1.16 8.99
C MET A 160 16.71 0.66 8.75
N LYS A 161 17.12 0.58 7.48
CA LYS A 161 18.48 0.21 7.10
C LYS A 161 19.52 1.19 7.64
N GLU A 162 19.28 2.49 7.49
CA GLU A 162 20.15 3.54 8.03
C GLU A 162 20.25 3.46 9.57
N LEU A 163 19.15 3.17 10.25
CA LEU A 163 19.14 3.03 11.71
C LEU A 163 19.97 1.86 12.23
N VAL A 164 20.06 0.76 11.49
CA VAL A 164 20.86 -0.42 11.89
C VAL A 164 22.27 -0.45 11.28
N GLU A 165 22.63 0.50 10.43
CA GLU A 165 23.93 0.53 9.75
C GLU A 165 25.11 0.56 10.72
N THR A 166 24.91 1.20 11.88
CA THR A 166 25.92 1.30 12.95
C THR A 166 25.78 0.22 14.03
N HIS A 167 24.76 -0.63 13.95
CA HIS A 167 24.43 -1.66 14.94
C HIS A 167 24.18 -2.99 14.24
N SER A 168 24.61 -4.09 14.87
CA SER A 168 24.31 -5.44 14.36
C SER A 168 22.87 -5.80 14.71
N GLY A 169 21.92 -5.43 13.86
CA GLY A 169 20.51 -5.68 14.16
C GLY A 169 19.64 -5.73 12.93
N HIS A 170 18.38 -6.14 13.13
CA HIS A 170 17.35 -6.19 12.12
C HIS A 170 16.11 -5.47 12.63
N ILE A 171 15.58 -4.57 11.83
CA ILE A 171 14.28 -3.91 12.10
C ILE A 171 13.33 -4.31 11.00
N TYR A 172 12.12 -4.70 11.36
CA TYR A 172 11.07 -4.97 10.38
C TYR A 172 9.68 -4.54 10.89
N LEU A 173 8.81 -4.23 9.96
CA LEU A 173 7.42 -3.82 10.19
C LEU A 173 6.50 -4.90 9.62
N THR A 174 5.48 -5.28 10.37
CA THR A 174 4.46 -6.23 9.91
C THR A 174 3.05 -5.63 9.97
N SER A 175 2.15 -6.19 9.16
CA SER A 175 0.71 -6.05 9.37
C SER A 175 0.26 -6.85 10.61
N GLN A 176 -1.01 -6.70 11.01
CA GLN A 176 -1.61 -7.50 12.09
C GLN A 176 -1.61 -9.01 11.81
N GLU A 177 -1.59 -9.40 10.53
CA GLU A 177 -1.54 -10.80 10.10
C GLU A 177 -0.11 -11.35 10.07
N GLY A 178 0.91 -10.54 10.38
CA GLY A 178 2.31 -10.93 10.37
C GLY A 178 3.00 -10.84 9.00
N ASN A 179 2.39 -10.16 8.02
CA ASN A 179 2.99 -9.92 6.72
C ASN A 179 4.03 -8.82 6.78
N LEU A 180 5.19 -9.01 6.17
CA LEU A 180 6.25 -8.00 6.09
C LEU A 180 5.81 -6.82 5.24
N LEU A 181 5.95 -5.62 5.78
CA LEU A 181 5.64 -4.35 5.13
C LEU A 181 6.89 -3.53 4.82
N ALA A 182 7.88 -3.60 5.70
CA ALA A 182 9.19 -2.97 5.53
C ALA A 182 10.24 -3.73 6.34
N THR A 183 11.50 -3.65 5.93
CA THR A 183 12.61 -4.26 6.66
C THR A 183 13.92 -3.53 6.39
N SER A 184 14.84 -3.58 7.34
CA SER A 184 16.21 -3.10 7.19
C SER A 184 17.07 -4.03 6.33
N SER A 185 16.66 -5.28 6.12
CA SER A 185 17.39 -6.25 5.30
C SER A 185 16.97 -6.17 3.82
N SER A 186 17.70 -6.88 2.96
CA SER A 186 17.39 -6.98 1.54
C SER A 186 16.42 -8.11 1.17
N THR A 187 15.78 -8.72 2.19
CA THR A 187 14.83 -9.81 1.95
C THR A 187 13.61 -9.33 1.14
N PRO A 188 13.11 -10.14 0.20
CA PRO A 188 11.92 -9.79 -0.56
C PRO A 188 10.69 -9.64 0.34
N LEU A 189 9.97 -8.53 0.18
CA LEU A 189 8.70 -8.29 0.87
C LEU A 189 7.52 -8.92 0.15
N LEU A 190 7.71 -9.28 -1.12
CA LEU A 190 6.69 -9.87 -1.99
C LEU A 190 7.15 -11.22 -2.50
N THR A 191 6.22 -12.16 -2.55
CA THR A 191 6.37 -13.45 -3.21
C THR A 191 5.45 -13.51 -4.43
N ASN A 192 5.95 -14.05 -5.54
CA ASN A 192 5.14 -14.24 -6.74
C ASN A 192 4.27 -15.49 -6.59
N SER A 193 3.00 -15.36 -6.86
CA SER A 193 2.06 -16.47 -6.97
C SER A 193 1.40 -16.48 -8.36
N THR A 194 0.71 -17.56 -8.69
CA THR A 194 -0.09 -17.66 -9.92
C THR A 194 -1.20 -16.61 -10.00
N MET A 195 -1.64 -16.08 -8.86
CA MET A 195 -2.67 -15.04 -8.76
C MET A 195 -2.08 -13.63 -8.67
N GLY A 196 -0.75 -13.49 -8.69
CA GLY A 196 -0.06 -12.22 -8.57
C GLY A 196 0.86 -12.14 -7.34
N PRO A 197 1.46 -10.96 -7.07
CA PRO A 197 2.33 -10.78 -5.93
C PRO A 197 1.53 -10.80 -4.63
N ASN A 198 2.04 -11.51 -3.63
CA ASN A 198 1.52 -11.55 -2.26
C ASN A 198 2.58 -11.06 -1.29
N LEU A 199 2.14 -10.55 -0.13
CA LEU A 199 3.05 -10.20 0.95
C LEU A 199 3.71 -11.44 1.53
N THR A 200 5.01 -11.35 1.82
CA THR A 200 5.76 -12.39 2.52
C THR A 200 5.45 -12.32 4.02
N MET A 201 5.08 -13.43 4.62
CA MET A 201 4.97 -13.49 6.08
C MET A 201 6.36 -13.45 6.74
N ALA A 202 6.51 -12.74 7.86
CA ALA A 202 7.78 -12.63 8.58
C ALA A 202 8.37 -14.01 8.96
N ILE A 203 7.51 -14.97 9.33
CA ILE A 203 7.90 -16.36 9.66
C ILE A 203 8.45 -17.14 8.46
N ASN A 204 8.25 -16.65 7.24
CA ASN A 204 8.70 -17.22 5.97
C ASN A 204 9.75 -16.33 5.28
N SER A 205 10.27 -15.32 5.99
CA SER A 205 11.32 -14.43 5.47
C SER A 205 12.53 -15.23 4.98
N GLU A 206 13.15 -14.78 3.89
CA GLU A 206 14.44 -15.30 3.42
C GLU A 206 15.60 -14.84 4.32
N ASP A 207 15.40 -13.76 5.09
CA ASP A 207 16.35 -13.35 6.11
C ASP A 207 16.25 -14.28 7.33
N PRO A 208 17.31 -15.06 7.65
CA PRO A 208 17.24 -16.06 8.70
C PRO A 208 17.01 -15.47 10.09
N VAL A 209 17.49 -14.25 10.35
CA VAL A 209 17.31 -13.60 11.66
C VAL A 209 15.86 -13.17 11.85
N ILE A 210 15.28 -12.51 10.84
CA ILE A 210 13.86 -12.14 10.85
C ILE A 210 13.00 -13.39 10.98
N GLN A 211 13.28 -14.43 10.19
CA GLN A 211 12.53 -15.68 10.22
C GLN A 211 12.57 -16.34 11.60
N MET A 212 13.79 -16.47 12.19
CA MET A 212 13.95 -17.09 13.52
C MET A 212 13.28 -16.27 14.61
N GLY A 213 13.45 -14.95 14.61
CA GLY A 213 12.81 -14.04 15.56
C GLY A 213 11.29 -14.13 15.49
N ALA A 214 10.73 -14.07 14.27
CA ALA A 214 9.28 -14.18 14.05
C ALA A 214 8.72 -15.54 14.51
N ARG A 215 9.43 -16.63 14.22
CA ARG A 215 9.05 -17.98 14.69
C ARG A 215 9.18 -18.13 16.20
N TRP A 216 10.19 -17.50 16.81
CA TRP A 216 10.30 -17.48 18.27
C TRP A 216 9.11 -16.76 18.89
N LEU A 217 8.77 -15.57 18.40
CA LEU A 217 7.59 -14.82 18.85
C LEU A 217 6.31 -15.64 18.66
N GLN A 218 6.14 -16.32 17.54
CA GLN A 218 4.98 -17.18 17.29
C GLN A 218 4.87 -18.32 18.29
N ARG A 219 6.00 -18.95 18.67
CA ARG A 219 6.01 -20.01 19.69
C ARG A 219 5.69 -19.49 21.09
N ALA A 220 6.23 -18.31 21.43
CA ALA A 220 6.05 -17.69 22.73
C ALA A 220 4.61 -17.19 22.93
N PHE A 221 3.97 -16.64 21.89
CA PHE A 221 2.66 -16.01 21.96
C PHE A 221 1.55 -16.76 21.20
N GLY A 222 1.89 -17.86 20.54
CA GLY A 222 0.92 -18.74 19.87
C GLY A 222 0.18 -18.05 18.74
N ASN A 223 -1.15 -18.17 18.72
CA ASN A 223 -2.00 -17.61 17.68
C ASN A 223 -2.13 -16.07 17.72
N ASN A 224 -1.60 -15.42 18.76
CA ASN A 224 -1.56 -13.97 18.89
C ASN A 224 -0.26 -13.40 18.30
N PHE A 225 0.14 -13.86 17.14
CA PHE A 225 1.29 -13.33 16.41
C PHE A 225 0.83 -12.48 15.23
N PRO A 226 1.33 -11.23 15.11
CA PRO A 226 2.17 -10.52 16.10
C PRO A 226 1.46 -10.35 17.45
N PRO A 227 2.23 -10.33 18.57
CA PRO A 227 1.64 -10.17 19.90
C PRO A 227 0.81 -8.90 20.01
N ASN A 228 -0.30 -8.96 20.77
CA ASN A 228 -1.19 -7.80 21.00
C ASN A 228 -0.64 -6.80 22.04
N HIS A 229 0.58 -6.99 22.52
CA HIS A 229 1.26 -6.13 23.48
C HIS A 229 2.72 -5.94 23.12
N GLU A 230 3.35 -4.94 23.69
CA GLU A 230 4.78 -4.73 23.55
C GLU A 230 5.55 -5.87 24.20
N VAL A 231 6.62 -6.31 23.52
CA VAL A 231 7.49 -7.40 23.99
C VAL A 231 8.88 -6.84 24.15
N HIS A 232 9.49 -7.10 25.30
CA HIS A 232 10.85 -6.73 25.63
C HIS A 232 11.55 -7.95 26.22
N GLU A 233 12.30 -8.67 25.41
CA GLU A 233 12.97 -9.91 25.82
C GLU A 233 14.47 -9.84 25.53
N GLU A 234 15.24 -10.21 26.53
CA GLU A 234 16.72 -10.19 26.47
C GLU A 234 17.28 -11.61 26.40
N ASN A 235 18.48 -11.73 25.84
CA ASN A 235 19.24 -12.98 25.80
C ASN A 235 18.55 -14.14 25.08
N ILE A 236 17.79 -13.83 24.03
CA ILE A 236 17.16 -14.86 23.20
C ILE A 236 18.20 -15.49 22.29
N ASN A 237 18.33 -16.82 22.35
CA ASN A 237 19.21 -17.55 21.44
C ASN A 237 18.50 -17.82 20.09
N LEU A 238 19.01 -17.22 19.03
CA LEU A 238 18.55 -17.45 17.66
C LEU A 238 19.73 -17.97 16.82
N GLY A 239 19.67 -19.26 16.48
CA GLY A 239 20.69 -19.88 15.64
C GLY A 239 22.11 -19.97 16.23
N GLY A 240 22.24 -19.86 17.56
CA GLY A 240 23.53 -19.87 18.27
C GLY A 240 24.01 -18.50 18.72
N ASP A 241 23.42 -17.43 18.22
CA ASP A 241 23.72 -16.06 18.62
C ASP A 241 22.69 -15.54 19.63
N GLN A 242 23.12 -14.60 20.48
CA GLN A 242 22.26 -13.94 21.46
C GLN A 242 21.64 -12.68 20.86
N TYR A 243 20.34 -12.49 21.07
CA TYR A 243 19.59 -11.34 20.59
C TYR A 243 18.75 -10.72 21.69
N TYR A 244 18.52 -9.42 21.57
CA TYR A 244 17.45 -8.68 22.23
C TYR A 244 16.30 -8.53 21.26
N ILE A 245 15.06 -8.83 21.71
CA ILE A 245 13.86 -8.65 20.91
C ILE A 245 13.01 -7.56 21.56
N ASP A 246 12.74 -6.52 20.77
CA ASP A 246 11.85 -5.44 21.14
C ASP A 246 10.73 -5.30 20.11
N SER A 247 9.49 -5.20 20.56
CA SER A 247 8.34 -5.01 19.69
C SER A 247 7.40 -3.94 20.21
N PHE A 248 6.89 -3.11 19.32
CA PHE A 248 5.92 -2.08 19.66
C PHE A 248 4.91 -1.88 18.52
N PHE A 249 3.77 -1.29 18.86
CA PHE A 249 2.74 -0.98 17.88
C PHE A 249 2.92 0.42 17.31
N LEU A 250 3.01 0.51 15.98
CA LEU A 250 2.89 1.75 15.26
C LEU A 250 1.40 2.02 15.01
N LYS A 251 0.82 2.93 15.77
CA LYS A 251 -0.56 3.37 15.57
C LYS A 251 -0.58 4.54 14.61
N LEU A 252 -1.16 4.36 13.43
CA LEU A 252 -1.47 5.48 12.57
C LEU A 252 -2.58 6.30 13.24
N LYS A 253 -2.30 7.59 13.54
CA LYS A 253 -3.30 8.48 14.12
C LYS A 253 -4.52 8.49 13.21
N ARG A 254 -5.70 8.40 13.82
CA ARG A 254 -6.98 8.61 13.13
C ARG A 254 -6.90 9.93 12.37
N LEU A 255 -7.08 9.86 11.07
CA LEU A 255 -7.62 11.03 10.37
C LEU A 255 -9.00 11.27 11.01
N PRO A 256 -9.44 12.52 11.27
CA PRO A 256 -10.70 12.81 11.98
C PRO A 256 -11.95 12.13 11.41
N MET A 257 -11.83 11.45 10.29
CA MET A 257 -12.90 10.77 9.54
C MET A 257 -12.65 9.25 9.35
N VAL A 258 -11.66 8.66 10.01
CA VAL A 258 -11.31 7.23 9.85
C VAL A 258 -11.73 6.45 11.08
N SER A 259 -12.60 5.45 10.92
CA SER A 259 -13.13 4.64 12.04
C SER A 259 -12.29 3.42 12.38
N LEU A 260 -11.34 3.01 11.55
CA LEU A 260 -10.54 1.81 11.75
C LEU A 260 -9.11 2.17 12.15
N ASP A 261 -8.71 1.74 13.34
CA ASP A 261 -7.31 1.76 13.77
C ASP A 261 -6.59 0.59 13.10
N GLN A 262 -5.76 0.85 12.10
CA GLN A 262 -4.80 -0.14 11.64
C GLN A 262 -3.58 -0.09 12.54
N ASN A 263 -3.31 -1.20 13.21
CA ASN A 263 -2.13 -1.38 14.03
C ASN A 263 -1.07 -2.11 13.19
N PHE A 264 0.13 -1.58 13.17
CA PHE A 264 1.31 -2.26 12.64
C PHE A 264 2.20 -2.65 13.82
N ALA A 265 2.77 -3.83 13.78
CA ALA A 265 3.78 -4.23 14.76
C ALA A 265 5.18 -3.99 14.17
N SER A 266 6.00 -3.23 14.88
CA SER A 266 7.41 -3.06 14.55
C SER A 266 8.24 -3.94 15.48
N PHE A 267 9.22 -4.65 14.93
CA PHE A 267 10.12 -5.52 15.68
C PHE A 267 11.55 -5.05 15.46
N VAL A 268 12.30 -4.99 16.55
CA VAL A 268 13.71 -4.71 16.57
C VAL A 268 14.44 -5.94 17.13
N LEU A 269 15.34 -6.49 16.34
CA LEU A 269 16.20 -7.61 16.75
C LEU A 269 17.63 -7.07 16.78
N LEU A 270 18.18 -6.86 17.97
CA LEU A 270 19.56 -6.42 18.15
C LEU A 270 20.42 -7.61 18.56
N LYS A 271 21.54 -7.81 17.85
CA LYS A 271 22.56 -8.80 18.21
C LYS A 271 23.51 -8.20 19.25
N PHE A 272 23.82 -8.95 20.30
CA PHE A 272 24.87 -8.62 21.27
C PHE A 272 26.26 -9.01 20.76
#